data_310d55b56f39a8a88b1277977885e78b
#
_entry.id   310d55b56f39a8a88b1277977885e78b
#
_cell.length_a   1.000
_cell.length_b   1.000
_cell.length_c   1.000
_cell.angle_alpha   90.00
_cell.angle_beta   90.00
_cell.angle_gamma   90.00
#
_symmetry.space_group_name_H-M   'P 1'
#
loop_
_entity.id
_entity.type
_entity.pdbx_description
1 polymer ?
#
loop_
_entity_poly.entity_id
_entity_poly.type
_entity_poly.pdbx_seq_one_letter_code
_entity_poly.pdbx_strand_id
1 'polypeptide(L)'
;MNRREFLSLGTCAAAGVCLADAVPVVTPEELANADFDAALKVIWETTLHDVEKRKAALGVLQKHIYAMKTGRPFIQALDRGLTIPSDELAALHAKHPVIRWADEAFDKVVRELKETVVTGDVPAVWYLYNMGVVVKTKTCAFAIDICHRKAAELAPLLDFALCTHAHGDHYTDAFVAAMRKAGRPFVSNFVLIWNWYCNEAVKDLEIKGVRIHVTQTDHNQYLPKSMLCYEVFCPGAKPFVIYHTGDTNRACQIEGKLLTREPDLFFAHCAIGFSFPEACRNTVRAKLTVPLHHQELGHLGGRWRCVGFHEEPARILRELGDMGLKAAMPVWGDRII
;
A
#
# COMPACT_ATOMS: atom_id res chain seq x y z
N MET A 1 -25.90 -5.72 10.13
CA MET A 1 -24.98 -6.65 9.48
C MET A 1 -23.77 -6.81 10.40
N ASN A 2 -23.47 -8.02 10.87
CA ASN A 2 -22.35 -8.24 11.80
C ASN A 2 -21.03 -8.41 11.02
N ARG A 3 -19.90 -8.36 11.73
CA ARG A 3 -18.54 -8.42 11.14
C ARG A 3 -18.28 -9.70 10.31
N ARG A 4 -18.92 -10.82 10.67
CA ARG A 4 -18.80 -12.10 9.92
C ARG A 4 -19.56 -12.06 8.60
N GLU A 5 -20.72 -11.44 8.58
CA GLU A 5 -21.54 -11.27 7.36
C GLU A 5 -20.87 -10.32 6.36
N PHE A 6 -20.21 -9.26 6.84
CA PHE A 6 -19.45 -8.34 6.00
C PHE A 6 -18.26 -9.03 5.31
N LEU A 7 -17.53 -9.88 6.04
CA LEU A 7 -16.39 -10.62 5.50
C LEU A 7 -16.80 -11.73 4.52
N SER A 8 -18.01 -12.30 4.66
CA SER A 8 -18.53 -13.33 3.75
C SER A 8 -19.06 -12.77 2.44
N LEU A 9 -19.54 -11.53 2.41
CA LEU A 9 -20.03 -10.87 1.20
C LEU A 9 -18.91 -10.37 0.28
N GLY A 10 -17.71 -10.16 0.78
CA GLY A 10 -16.53 -9.74 -0.01
C GLY A 10 -16.00 -10.82 -0.97
N THR A 11 -16.50 -12.05 -0.88
CA THR A 11 -16.05 -13.19 -1.71
C THR A 11 -16.89 -13.45 -2.96
N CYS A 12 -17.95 -12.69 -3.23
CA CYS A 12 -18.82 -12.93 -4.38
C CYS A 12 -18.63 -11.95 -5.54
N ALA A 13 -18.11 -12.50 -6.62
CA ALA A 13 -18.38 -12.23 -8.03
C ALA A 13 -18.04 -10.83 -8.59
N ALA A 14 -16.82 -10.70 -9.08
CA ALA A 14 -16.57 -9.91 -10.29
C ALA A 14 -16.31 -10.90 -11.46
N ALA A 15 -17.31 -11.13 -12.30
CA ALA A 15 -17.15 -11.84 -13.55
C ALA A 15 -16.50 -10.90 -14.57
N GLY A 16 -15.18 -10.74 -14.47
CA GLY A 16 -14.33 -10.23 -15.53
C GLY A 16 -13.61 -11.40 -16.15
N VAL A 17 -13.75 -11.58 -17.44
CA VAL A 17 -12.99 -12.57 -18.22
C VAL A 17 -11.52 -12.17 -18.14
N CYS A 18 -10.78 -12.74 -17.20
CA CYS A 18 -9.33 -12.68 -17.20
C CYS A 18 -8.80 -13.78 -18.11
N LEU A 19 -8.14 -13.40 -19.19
CA LEU A 19 -7.23 -14.28 -19.90
C LEU A 19 -6.19 -14.77 -18.89
N ALA A 20 -6.24 -16.06 -18.62
CA ALA A 20 -5.36 -16.70 -17.66
C ALA A 20 -4.00 -16.92 -18.33
N ASP A 21 -3.10 -15.96 -18.25
CA ASP A 21 -1.69 -16.25 -18.44
C ASP A 21 -1.26 -17.18 -17.32
N ALA A 22 -0.72 -18.33 -17.69
CA ALA A 22 -0.29 -19.33 -16.73
C ALA A 22 0.77 -18.70 -15.82
N VAL A 23 0.52 -18.70 -14.52
CA VAL A 23 1.56 -18.35 -13.54
C VAL A 23 2.72 -19.33 -13.78
N PRO A 24 3.95 -18.85 -14.02
CA PRO A 24 5.08 -19.73 -14.23
C PRO A 24 5.20 -20.72 -13.08
N VAL A 25 5.23 -22.01 -13.38
CA VAL A 25 5.50 -23.03 -12.37
C VAL A 25 6.99 -23.00 -12.12
N VAL A 26 7.39 -22.42 -11.01
CA VAL A 26 8.80 -22.42 -10.56
C VAL A 26 9.01 -23.66 -9.70
N THR A 27 10.03 -24.44 -10.02
CA THR A 27 10.39 -25.61 -9.23
C THR A 27 11.20 -25.21 -7.98
N PRO A 28 11.14 -25.99 -6.89
CA PRO A 28 11.93 -25.72 -5.69
C PRO A 28 13.44 -25.62 -5.94
N GLU A 29 13.95 -26.36 -6.94
CA GLU A 29 15.36 -26.34 -7.32
C GLU A 29 15.79 -25.03 -7.97
N GLU A 30 14.84 -24.27 -8.54
CA GLU A 30 15.11 -22.95 -9.14
C GLU A 30 15.18 -21.81 -8.11
N LEU A 31 14.96 -22.12 -6.84
CA LEU A 31 14.82 -21.13 -5.78
C LEU A 31 15.86 -21.35 -4.67
N ALA A 32 17.01 -20.71 -4.79
CA ALA A 32 17.95 -20.62 -3.69
C ALA A 32 17.69 -19.37 -2.83
N ASN A 33 17.68 -19.52 -1.49
CA ASN A 33 17.56 -18.37 -0.59
C ASN A 33 18.72 -17.37 -0.79
N ALA A 34 19.92 -17.84 -1.16
CA ALA A 34 21.05 -16.99 -1.47
C ALA A 34 20.77 -16.03 -2.65
N ASP A 35 20.03 -16.49 -3.66
CA ASP A 35 19.65 -15.63 -4.78
C ASP A 35 18.64 -14.57 -4.36
N PHE A 36 17.75 -14.91 -3.44
CA PHE A 36 16.82 -13.94 -2.85
C PHE A 36 17.56 -12.84 -2.07
N ASP A 37 18.50 -13.21 -1.24
CA ASP A 37 19.29 -12.26 -0.44
C ASP A 37 20.14 -11.34 -1.32
N ALA A 38 20.76 -11.88 -2.36
CA ALA A 38 21.51 -11.10 -3.34
C ALA A 38 20.59 -10.12 -4.09
N ALA A 39 19.41 -10.56 -4.49
CA ALA A 39 18.42 -9.71 -5.14
C ALA A 39 17.91 -8.60 -4.20
N LEU A 40 17.59 -8.95 -2.96
CA LEU A 40 17.14 -7.98 -1.95
C LEU A 40 18.21 -6.92 -1.64
N LYS A 41 19.48 -7.32 -1.59
CA LYS A 41 20.60 -6.39 -1.45
C LYS A 41 20.65 -5.39 -2.60
N VAL A 42 20.51 -5.83 -3.86
CA VAL A 42 20.44 -4.92 -5.02
C VAL A 42 19.28 -3.93 -4.87
N ILE A 43 18.10 -4.38 -4.44
CA ILE A 43 16.94 -3.51 -4.22
C ILE A 43 17.26 -2.42 -3.19
N TRP A 44 17.92 -2.76 -2.09
CA TRP A 44 18.21 -1.80 -1.00
C TRP A 44 19.39 -0.89 -1.25
N GLU A 45 20.31 -1.28 -2.13
CA GLU A 45 21.45 -0.46 -2.57
C GLU A 45 21.12 0.45 -3.76
N THR A 46 19.92 0.33 -4.32
CA THR A 46 19.45 1.13 -5.47
C THR A 46 18.21 1.92 -5.12
N THR A 47 17.93 2.97 -5.88
CA THR A 47 16.70 3.73 -5.79
C THR A 47 15.61 3.14 -6.70
N LEU A 48 14.36 3.47 -6.44
CA LEU A 48 13.25 3.04 -7.30
C LEU A 48 13.33 3.60 -8.74
N HIS A 49 14.20 4.58 -9.00
CA HIS A 49 14.46 5.13 -10.33
C HIS A 49 15.53 4.36 -11.11
N ASP A 50 16.29 3.47 -10.45
CA ASP A 50 17.32 2.61 -11.07
C ASP A 50 16.68 1.37 -11.73
N VAL A 51 15.67 1.57 -12.59
CA VAL A 51 14.79 0.52 -13.11
C VAL A 51 15.56 -0.64 -13.72
N GLU A 52 16.56 -0.37 -14.58
CA GLU A 52 17.31 -1.42 -15.26
C GLU A 52 18.19 -2.23 -14.30
N LYS A 53 18.80 -1.59 -13.30
CA LYS A 53 19.59 -2.30 -12.28
C LYS A 53 18.73 -3.22 -11.41
N ARG A 54 17.49 -2.79 -11.13
CA ARG A 54 16.53 -3.53 -10.28
C ARG A 54 15.84 -4.67 -11.02
N LYS A 55 15.77 -4.63 -12.35
CA LYS A 55 14.95 -5.53 -13.17
C LYS A 55 15.21 -7.02 -12.88
N ALA A 56 16.48 -7.44 -12.90
CA ALA A 56 16.83 -8.83 -12.63
C ALA A 56 16.49 -9.24 -11.18
N ALA A 57 16.81 -8.37 -10.21
CA ALA A 57 16.49 -8.58 -8.80
C ALA A 57 14.97 -8.71 -8.57
N LEU A 58 14.16 -7.83 -9.17
CA LEU A 58 12.71 -7.91 -9.11
C LEU A 58 12.19 -9.24 -9.67
N GLY A 59 12.80 -9.75 -10.73
CA GLY A 59 12.49 -11.06 -11.30
C GLY A 59 12.72 -12.21 -10.31
N VAL A 60 13.82 -12.16 -9.56
CA VAL A 60 14.10 -13.16 -8.50
C VAL A 60 13.08 -13.06 -7.38
N LEU A 61 12.82 -11.87 -6.83
CA LEU A 61 11.83 -11.67 -5.78
C LEU A 61 10.44 -12.17 -6.20
N GLN A 62 10.06 -11.89 -7.47
CA GLN A 62 8.79 -12.34 -8.04
C GLN A 62 8.65 -13.86 -8.08
N LYS A 63 9.72 -14.59 -8.43
CA LYS A 63 9.72 -16.07 -8.41
C LYS A 63 9.42 -16.61 -7.00
N HIS A 64 10.05 -16.03 -5.98
CA HIS A 64 9.81 -16.42 -4.58
C HIS A 64 8.37 -16.12 -4.12
N ILE A 65 7.80 -15.00 -4.55
CA ILE A 65 6.38 -14.70 -4.29
C ILE A 65 5.49 -15.78 -4.90
N TYR A 66 5.69 -16.13 -6.17
CA TYR A 66 4.90 -17.15 -6.84
C TYR A 66 5.09 -18.56 -6.27
N ALA A 67 6.29 -18.89 -5.79
CA ALA A 67 6.57 -20.18 -5.15
C ALA A 67 5.82 -20.39 -3.82
N MET A 68 5.33 -19.32 -3.19
CA MET A 68 4.48 -19.47 -2.00
C MET A 68 3.16 -20.19 -2.28
N LYS A 69 2.76 -20.33 -3.56
CA LYS A 69 1.54 -21.00 -4.05
C LYS A 69 0.23 -20.47 -3.45
N THR A 70 0.24 -20.10 -2.20
CA THR A 70 -0.87 -19.46 -1.48
C THR A 70 -0.33 -18.35 -0.58
N GLY A 71 -1.09 -17.28 -0.39
CA GLY A 71 -0.73 -16.23 0.56
C GLY A 71 -0.97 -16.59 2.03
N ARG A 72 -1.47 -17.81 2.32
CA ARG A 72 -1.86 -18.22 3.67
C ARG A 72 -0.74 -18.07 4.71
N PRO A 73 0.51 -18.52 4.48
CA PRO A 73 1.59 -18.30 5.43
C PRO A 73 1.88 -16.82 5.64
N PHE A 74 1.79 -16.02 4.59
CA PHE A 74 2.02 -14.58 4.65
C PHE A 74 0.89 -13.87 5.42
N ILE A 75 -0.38 -14.22 5.14
CA ILE A 75 -1.52 -13.70 5.92
C ILE A 75 -1.36 -14.05 7.40
N GLN A 76 -0.96 -15.27 7.73
CA GLN A 76 -0.69 -15.68 9.11
C GLN A 76 0.43 -14.84 9.73
N ALA A 77 1.49 -14.56 8.98
CA ALA A 77 2.62 -13.75 9.46
C ALA A 77 2.30 -12.26 9.56
N LEU A 78 1.48 -11.72 8.66
CA LEU A 78 0.97 -10.34 8.74
C LEU A 78 -0.09 -10.20 9.84
N ASP A 79 -0.70 -11.31 10.25
CA ASP A 79 -1.99 -11.32 10.87
C ASP A 79 -2.03 -10.61 12.21
N ARG A 80 -2.70 -9.50 12.18
CA ARG A 80 -3.83 -9.17 13.07
C ARG A 80 -3.45 -9.10 14.55
N GLY A 81 -2.16 -8.95 14.86
CA GLY A 81 -1.67 -8.86 16.23
C GLY A 81 -1.50 -10.21 16.93
N LEU A 82 -1.46 -11.30 16.19
CA LEU A 82 -1.01 -12.57 16.73
C LEU A 82 0.49 -12.52 16.98
N THR A 83 0.88 -12.75 18.21
CA THR A 83 2.29 -12.98 18.56
C THR A 83 2.67 -14.36 18.05
N ILE A 84 3.47 -14.41 16.99
CA ILE A 84 4.06 -15.66 16.52
C ILE A 84 5.25 -15.96 17.44
N PRO A 85 5.35 -17.17 18.02
CA PRO A 85 6.54 -17.59 18.77
C PRO A 85 7.81 -17.41 17.92
N SER A 86 8.91 -17.02 18.56
CA SER A 86 10.15 -16.65 17.84
C SER A 86 10.76 -17.78 17.03
N ASP A 87 10.64 -19.01 17.50
CA ASP A 87 11.09 -20.22 16.80
C ASP A 87 10.20 -20.55 15.59
N GLU A 88 8.89 -20.40 15.72
CA GLU A 88 7.94 -20.54 14.62
C GLU A 88 8.17 -19.46 13.56
N LEU A 89 8.38 -18.21 13.98
CA LEU A 89 8.69 -17.11 13.07
C LEU A 89 10.02 -17.35 12.33
N ALA A 90 11.05 -17.83 13.04
CA ALA A 90 12.32 -18.17 12.41
C ALA A 90 12.17 -19.30 11.37
N ALA A 91 11.36 -20.30 11.65
CA ALA A 91 11.04 -21.36 10.69
C ALA A 91 10.26 -20.84 9.47
N LEU A 92 9.32 -19.91 9.67
CA LEU A 92 8.61 -19.23 8.58
C LEU A 92 9.56 -18.39 7.73
N HIS A 93 10.47 -17.65 8.31
CA HIS A 93 11.49 -16.86 7.61
C HIS A 93 12.42 -17.73 6.77
N ALA A 94 12.87 -18.85 7.33
CA ALA A 94 13.74 -19.81 6.64
C ALA A 94 13.03 -20.46 5.43
N LYS A 95 11.76 -20.77 5.59
CA LYS A 95 10.94 -21.41 4.55
C LYS A 95 10.42 -20.44 3.49
N HIS A 96 10.13 -19.21 3.89
CA HIS A 96 9.50 -18.19 3.06
C HIS A 96 10.25 -16.85 3.19
N PRO A 97 11.34 -16.64 2.43
CA PRO A 97 12.15 -15.44 2.53
C PRO A 97 11.36 -14.14 2.24
N VAL A 98 10.25 -14.23 1.54
CA VAL A 98 9.31 -13.10 1.32
C VAL A 98 8.72 -12.60 2.63
N ILE A 99 8.44 -13.49 3.59
CA ILE A 99 7.92 -13.10 4.92
C ILE A 99 9.02 -12.36 5.71
N ARG A 100 10.25 -12.88 5.67
CA ARG A 100 11.40 -12.20 6.27
C ARG A 100 11.60 -10.81 5.65
N TRP A 101 11.53 -10.69 4.34
CA TRP A 101 11.63 -9.40 3.66
C TRP A 101 10.56 -8.40 4.11
N ALA A 102 9.31 -8.84 4.29
CA ALA A 102 8.26 -7.95 4.79
C ALA A 102 8.62 -7.38 6.18
N ASP A 103 9.17 -8.21 7.08
CA ASP A 103 9.62 -7.78 8.40
C ASP A 103 10.83 -6.84 8.33
N GLU A 104 11.84 -7.17 7.53
CA GLU A 104 13.04 -6.35 7.33
C GLU A 104 12.72 -5.00 6.67
N ALA A 105 11.79 -4.99 5.71
CA ALA A 105 11.30 -3.76 5.09
C ALA A 105 10.59 -2.85 6.10
N PHE A 106 9.78 -3.45 6.99
CA PHE A 106 9.14 -2.72 8.07
C PHE A 106 10.18 -2.11 9.03
N ASP A 107 11.17 -2.90 9.47
CA ASP A 107 12.23 -2.44 10.37
C ASP A 107 13.07 -1.32 9.73
N LYS A 108 13.35 -1.44 8.44
CA LYS A 108 14.03 -0.40 7.66
C LYS A 108 13.24 0.90 7.69
N VAL A 109 11.93 0.85 7.40
CA VAL A 109 11.08 2.05 7.41
C VAL A 109 11.01 2.67 8.80
N VAL A 110 10.85 1.87 9.86
CA VAL A 110 10.84 2.36 11.25
C VAL A 110 12.15 3.05 11.61
N ARG A 111 13.29 2.48 11.23
CA ARG A 111 14.61 3.08 11.44
C ARG A 111 14.74 4.40 10.68
N GLU A 112 14.46 4.40 9.38
CA GLU A 112 14.56 5.59 8.56
C GLU A 112 13.58 6.71 9.00
N LEU A 113 12.39 6.34 9.43
CA LEU A 113 11.42 7.29 10.00
C LEU A 113 11.99 8.02 11.23
N LYS A 114 12.73 7.31 12.10
CA LYS A 114 13.39 7.90 13.27
C LYS A 114 14.55 8.82 12.88
N GLU A 115 15.38 8.38 11.96
CA GLU A 115 16.64 9.03 11.57
C GLU A 115 16.45 10.21 10.60
N THR A 116 15.42 10.13 9.73
CA THR A 116 15.20 11.17 8.71
C THR A 116 14.76 12.48 9.33
N VAL A 117 15.48 13.56 9.02
CA VAL A 117 15.08 14.93 9.35
C VAL A 117 14.59 15.61 8.07
N VAL A 118 13.32 16.02 8.06
CA VAL A 118 12.73 16.78 6.95
C VAL A 118 12.86 18.27 7.25
N THR A 119 13.64 18.99 6.48
CA THR A 119 13.88 20.44 6.66
C THR A 119 13.09 21.30 5.67
N GLY A 120 12.72 20.74 4.52
CA GLY A 120 11.98 21.42 3.44
C GLY A 120 10.48 21.18 3.49
N ASP A 121 9.79 21.65 2.45
CA ASP A 121 8.35 21.49 2.29
C ASP A 121 7.96 20.16 1.60
N VAL A 122 8.94 19.44 1.05
CA VAL A 122 8.73 18.12 0.45
C VAL A 122 8.85 17.07 1.55
N PRO A 123 7.83 16.24 1.78
CA PRO A 123 7.87 15.19 2.80
C PRO A 123 8.80 14.04 2.39
N ALA A 124 9.24 13.26 3.36
CA ALA A 124 9.78 11.93 3.12
C ALA A 124 8.63 10.91 3.12
N VAL A 125 8.63 9.99 2.17
CA VAL A 125 7.54 9.03 1.97
C VAL A 125 8.12 7.64 1.74
N TRP A 126 7.62 6.65 2.47
CA TRP A 126 8.04 5.24 2.36
C TRP A 126 6.84 4.37 2.02
N TYR A 127 7.11 3.34 1.25
CA TYR A 127 6.15 2.30 0.92
C TYR A 127 6.35 1.07 1.81
N LEU A 128 5.26 0.54 2.31
CA LEU A 128 5.21 -0.73 3.01
C LEU A 128 4.45 -1.76 2.16
N TYR A 129 3.49 -2.44 2.76
CA TYR A 129 2.73 -3.49 2.09
C TYR A 129 1.42 -2.96 1.52
N ASN A 130 1.01 -3.49 0.37
CA ASN A 130 -0.26 -3.25 -0.30
C ASN A 130 -0.49 -1.76 -0.65
N MET A 131 -1.38 -1.08 0.04
CA MET A 131 -1.60 0.38 -0.10
C MET A 131 -0.89 1.18 1.00
N GLY A 132 -0.10 0.50 1.85
CA GLY A 132 0.50 1.09 3.05
C GLY A 132 1.63 2.07 2.77
N VAL A 133 1.51 3.30 3.25
CA VAL A 133 2.55 4.33 3.16
C VAL A 133 2.77 5.03 4.50
N VAL A 134 4.01 5.42 4.76
CA VAL A 134 4.41 6.26 5.90
C VAL A 134 4.95 7.57 5.37
N VAL A 135 4.51 8.67 5.95
CA VAL A 135 4.87 10.03 5.53
C VAL A 135 5.44 10.80 6.70
N LYS A 136 6.57 11.47 6.50
CA LYS A 136 7.15 12.40 7.46
C LYS A 136 7.32 13.77 6.83
N THR A 137 6.71 14.76 7.45
CA THR A 137 6.87 16.18 7.13
C THR A 137 7.87 16.81 8.11
N LYS A 138 8.14 18.09 7.97
CA LYS A 138 8.96 18.83 8.95
C LYS A 138 8.30 18.97 10.34
N THR A 139 6.98 18.77 10.45
CA THR A 139 6.22 19.04 11.68
C THR A 139 5.53 17.82 12.27
N CYS A 140 5.28 16.79 11.46
CA CYS A 140 4.59 15.59 11.93
C CYS A 140 4.91 14.35 11.06
N ALA A 141 4.56 13.19 11.59
CA ALA A 141 4.58 11.94 10.83
C ALA A 141 3.20 11.28 10.88
N PHE A 142 2.78 10.67 9.77
CA PHE A 142 1.52 9.95 9.68
C PHE A 142 1.63 8.74 8.75
N ALA A 143 0.63 7.88 8.77
CA ALA A 143 0.57 6.70 7.93
C ALA A 143 -0.81 6.53 7.30
N ILE A 144 -0.86 5.84 6.16
CA ILE A 144 -2.10 5.47 5.46
C ILE A 144 -2.05 3.96 5.22
N ASP A 145 -3.13 3.24 5.53
CA ASP A 145 -3.36 1.82 5.22
C ASP A 145 -2.24 0.86 5.68
N ILE A 146 -1.84 0.92 6.92
CA ILE A 146 -0.78 0.07 7.46
C ILE A 146 -1.31 -1.30 7.88
N CYS A 147 -0.97 -2.32 7.12
CA CYS A 147 -1.20 -3.72 7.43
C CYS A 147 0.13 -4.44 7.62
N HIS A 148 0.50 -4.69 8.87
CA HIS A 148 1.69 -5.46 9.23
C HIS A 148 1.57 -5.95 10.67
N ARG A 149 2.09 -7.17 10.99
CA ARG A 149 2.04 -7.70 12.37
C ARG A 149 2.73 -6.79 13.40
N LYS A 150 3.74 -6.04 12.98
CA LYS A 150 4.49 -5.07 13.80
C LYS A 150 3.92 -3.65 13.75
N ALA A 151 2.80 -3.41 13.06
CA ALA A 151 2.26 -2.06 12.82
C ALA A 151 2.05 -1.24 14.11
N ALA A 152 1.77 -1.91 15.23
CA ALA A 152 1.64 -1.25 16.53
C ALA A 152 2.91 -0.49 16.96
N GLU A 153 4.10 -0.88 16.48
CA GLU A 153 5.37 -0.22 16.77
C GLU A 153 5.48 1.17 16.14
N LEU A 154 4.68 1.44 15.09
CA LEU A 154 4.61 2.78 14.48
C LEU A 154 3.82 3.78 15.33
N ALA A 155 2.86 3.34 16.12
CA ALA A 155 1.95 4.23 16.85
C ALA A 155 2.66 5.32 17.69
N PRO A 156 3.75 5.05 18.43
CA PRO A 156 4.46 6.10 19.18
C PRO A 156 5.23 7.07 18.29
N LEU A 157 5.49 6.72 17.03
CA LEU A 157 6.26 7.51 16.06
C LEU A 157 5.36 8.38 15.17
N LEU A 158 4.05 8.12 15.17
CA LEU A 158 3.07 8.80 14.33
C LEU A 158 2.26 9.82 15.16
N ASP A 159 1.87 10.90 14.52
CA ASP A 159 0.92 11.86 15.07
C ASP A 159 -0.52 11.47 14.79
N PHE A 160 -0.78 10.80 13.66
CA PHE A 160 -2.08 10.25 13.29
C PHE A 160 -1.93 9.14 12.23
N ALA A 161 -3.03 8.42 11.98
CA ALA A 161 -3.12 7.46 10.89
C ALA A 161 -4.46 7.60 10.14
N LEU A 162 -4.44 7.28 8.85
CA LEU A 162 -5.60 7.24 7.96
C LEU A 162 -5.80 5.79 7.52
N CYS A 163 -7.05 5.36 7.41
CA CYS A 163 -7.37 4.06 6.83
C CYS A 163 -8.53 4.20 5.86
N THR A 164 -8.33 3.71 4.64
CA THR A 164 -9.29 3.91 3.56
C THR A 164 -10.56 3.07 3.74
N HIS A 165 -10.44 1.84 4.24
CA HIS A 165 -11.58 0.96 4.46
C HIS A 165 -11.26 -0.24 5.36
N ALA A 166 -12.26 -1.07 5.65
CA ALA A 166 -12.21 -2.14 6.64
C ALA A 166 -11.71 -3.50 6.11
N HIS A 167 -10.99 -3.56 4.99
CA HIS A 167 -10.37 -4.80 4.55
C HIS A 167 -9.10 -5.11 5.34
N GLY A 168 -8.85 -6.41 5.57
CA GLY A 168 -7.79 -6.87 6.48
C GLY A 168 -6.36 -6.67 5.98
N ASP A 169 -6.18 -6.24 4.74
CA ASP A 169 -4.91 -5.90 4.11
C ASP A 169 -4.59 -4.39 4.14
N HIS A 170 -5.46 -3.57 4.82
CA HIS A 170 -5.27 -2.13 4.99
C HIS A 170 -5.01 -1.71 6.44
N TYR A 171 -5.30 -2.58 7.42
CA TYR A 171 -5.06 -2.28 8.83
C TYR A 171 -4.91 -3.57 9.66
N THR A 172 -4.41 -3.42 10.88
CA THR A 172 -4.48 -4.46 11.91
C THR A 172 -5.19 -3.94 13.15
N ASP A 173 -5.96 -4.80 13.84
CA ASP A 173 -6.62 -4.44 15.10
C ASP A 173 -5.59 -3.97 16.15
N ALA A 174 -4.38 -4.57 16.15
CA ALA A 174 -3.28 -4.19 17.04
C ALA A 174 -2.80 -2.76 16.78
N PHE A 175 -2.72 -2.34 15.51
CA PHE A 175 -2.34 -0.96 15.16
C PHE A 175 -3.41 0.04 15.62
N VAL A 176 -4.68 -0.24 15.33
CA VAL A 176 -5.80 0.60 15.80
C VAL A 176 -5.80 0.73 17.32
N ALA A 177 -5.61 -0.37 18.04
CA ALA A 177 -5.53 -0.37 19.50
C ALA A 177 -4.34 0.44 20.03
N ALA A 178 -3.16 0.32 19.37
CA ALA A 178 -1.97 1.06 19.74
C ALA A 178 -2.13 2.57 19.50
N MET A 179 -2.71 2.99 18.36
CA MET A 179 -3.02 4.39 18.07
C MET A 179 -3.98 4.97 19.11
N ARG A 180 -5.04 4.22 19.46
CA ARG A 180 -5.99 4.60 20.52
C ARG A 180 -5.30 4.75 21.88
N LYS A 181 -4.47 3.77 22.26
CA LYS A 181 -3.71 3.80 23.52
C LYS A 181 -2.75 4.99 23.58
N ALA A 182 -2.14 5.37 22.47
CA ALA A 182 -1.26 6.53 22.35
C ALA A 182 -2.02 7.86 22.29
N GLY A 183 -3.35 7.87 22.29
CA GLY A 183 -4.18 9.07 22.12
C GLY A 183 -4.02 9.73 20.75
N ARG A 184 -3.67 8.95 19.73
CA ARG A 184 -3.44 9.44 18.37
C ARG A 184 -4.69 9.26 17.50
N PRO A 185 -5.06 10.25 16.69
CA PRO A 185 -6.16 10.13 15.73
C PRO A 185 -5.98 8.94 14.77
N PHE A 186 -7.05 8.18 14.56
CA PHE A 186 -7.15 7.15 13.54
C PHE A 186 -8.41 7.42 12.70
N VAL A 187 -8.22 7.98 11.51
CA VAL A 187 -9.31 8.41 10.64
C VAL A 187 -9.78 7.25 9.79
N SER A 188 -11.06 6.91 9.86
CA SER A 188 -11.65 5.84 9.06
C SER A 188 -13.18 5.96 8.99
N ASN A 189 -13.85 5.11 8.21
CA ASN A 189 -15.31 4.98 8.15
C ASN A 189 -15.85 3.73 8.88
N PHE A 190 -15.03 3.06 9.68
CA PHE A 190 -15.42 1.83 10.39
C PHE A 190 -14.97 1.80 11.86
N VAL A 191 -13.96 2.57 12.25
CA VAL A 191 -13.56 2.73 13.66
C VAL A 191 -14.24 3.95 14.23
N LEU A 192 -15.16 3.75 15.18
CA LEU A 192 -15.87 4.83 15.85
C LEU A 192 -14.96 5.51 16.87
N ILE A 193 -14.29 6.56 16.46
CA ILE A 193 -13.50 7.44 17.31
C ILE A 193 -13.95 8.89 17.03
N TRP A 194 -14.97 9.33 17.71
CA TRP A 194 -15.48 10.70 17.74
C TRP A 194 -15.34 11.47 16.40
N ASN A 195 -14.53 12.53 16.37
CA ASN A 195 -14.38 13.41 15.21
C ASN A 195 -13.60 12.77 14.04
N TRP A 196 -12.99 11.60 14.26
CA TRP A 196 -12.18 10.91 13.26
C TRP A 196 -12.96 9.89 12.42
N TYR A 197 -14.20 9.62 12.80
CA TYR A 197 -15.10 8.78 12.01
C TYR A 197 -15.67 9.59 10.84
N CYS A 198 -15.46 9.08 9.61
CA CYS A 198 -15.92 9.72 8.38
C CYS A 198 -17.07 8.91 7.77
N ASN A 199 -18.29 9.41 7.86
CA ASN A 199 -19.49 8.81 7.27
C ASN A 199 -20.23 9.77 6.31
N GLU A 200 -19.60 10.89 6.00
CA GLU A 200 -20.11 11.92 5.11
C GLU A 200 -19.53 11.73 3.70
N ALA A 201 -20.24 12.23 2.68
CA ALA A 201 -19.74 12.17 1.29
C ALA A 201 -18.41 12.92 1.13
N VAL A 202 -18.25 14.02 1.84
CA VAL A 202 -17.03 14.84 1.91
C VAL A 202 -16.83 15.31 3.34
N LYS A 203 -15.59 15.27 3.80
CA LYS A 203 -15.19 15.81 5.11
C LYS A 203 -13.81 16.43 5.03
N ASP A 204 -13.66 17.63 5.57
CA ASP A 204 -12.36 18.29 5.74
C ASP A 204 -11.89 18.14 7.17
N LEU A 205 -10.63 17.79 7.34
CA LEU A 205 -9.97 17.64 8.63
C LEU A 205 -8.67 18.43 8.64
N GLU A 206 -8.24 18.83 9.82
CA GLU A 206 -6.89 19.35 10.06
C GLU A 206 -6.28 18.68 11.29
N ILE A 207 -5.10 18.07 11.12
CA ILE A 207 -4.38 17.37 12.18
C ILE A 207 -2.91 17.80 12.12
N LYS A 208 -2.40 18.44 13.18
CA LYS A 208 -1.00 18.89 13.24
C LYS A 208 -0.57 19.77 12.06
N GLY A 209 -1.48 20.61 11.55
CA GLY A 209 -1.24 21.47 10.40
C GLY A 209 -1.30 20.78 9.04
N VAL A 210 -1.60 19.49 9.01
CA VAL A 210 -1.91 18.73 7.78
C VAL A 210 -3.40 18.87 7.53
N ARG A 211 -3.78 19.45 6.38
CA ARG A 211 -5.18 19.45 5.93
C ARG A 211 -5.44 18.19 5.15
N ILE A 212 -6.60 17.59 5.36
CA ILE A 212 -7.01 16.34 4.74
C ILE A 212 -8.42 16.52 4.20
N HIS A 213 -8.54 16.47 2.88
CA HIS A 213 -9.84 16.42 2.21
C HIS A 213 -10.21 14.95 2.00
N VAL A 214 -11.28 14.52 2.66
CA VAL A 214 -11.75 13.12 2.66
C VAL A 214 -12.98 13.02 1.79
N THR A 215 -12.97 12.09 0.83
CA THR A 215 -14.13 11.80 -0.02
C THR A 215 -14.53 10.35 0.17
N GLN A 216 -15.82 10.12 0.48
CA GLN A 216 -16.39 8.78 0.55
C GLN A 216 -16.76 8.30 -0.85
N THR A 217 -16.29 7.10 -1.22
CA THR A 217 -16.51 6.49 -2.52
C THR A 217 -16.91 5.01 -2.41
N ASP A 218 -17.19 4.39 -3.55
CA ASP A 218 -17.42 2.96 -3.62
C ASP A 218 -16.09 2.21 -3.78
N HIS A 219 -15.94 1.08 -3.11
CA HIS A 219 -14.86 0.15 -3.40
C HIS A 219 -15.10 -0.46 -4.80
N ASN A 220 -16.30 -0.97 -5.01
CA ASN A 220 -16.78 -1.51 -6.28
C ASN A 220 -18.33 -1.44 -6.30
N GLN A 221 -18.94 -1.98 -7.34
CA GLN A 221 -20.41 -1.96 -7.48
C GLN A 221 -21.18 -2.68 -6.37
N TYR A 222 -20.52 -3.58 -5.62
CA TYR A 222 -21.14 -4.37 -4.54
C TYR A 222 -20.89 -3.77 -3.15
N LEU A 223 -19.91 -2.87 -3.04
CA LEU A 223 -19.51 -2.22 -1.79
C LEU A 223 -19.58 -0.69 -1.95
N PRO A 224 -20.80 -0.14 -2.09
CA PRO A 224 -21.00 1.30 -2.24
C PRO A 224 -20.65 2.03 -0.94
N LYS A 225 -20.06 3.22 -1.06
CA LYS A 225 -19.71 4.12 0.05
C LYS A 225 -18.86 3.48 1.15
N SER A 226 -18.12 2.41 0.81
CA SER A 226 -17.31 1.66 1.78
C SER A 226 -15.88 2.17 1.88
N MET A 227 -15.49 3.10 1.03
CA MET A 227 -14.13 3.59 0.90
C MET A 227 -14.00 5.08 1.18
N LEU A 228 -12.81 5.46 1.68
CA LEU A 228 -12.37 6.84 1.76
C LEU A 228 -11.17 7.05 0.83
N CYS A 229 -11.21 8.11 0.03
CA CYS A 229 -10.05 8.66 -0.66
C CYS A 229 -9.54 9.87 0.12
N TYR A 230 -8.23 10.03 0.15
CA TYR A 230 -7.58 11.10 0.90
C TYR A 230 -6.78 12.01 -0.01
N GLU A 231 -7.09 13.30 -0.02
CA GLU A 231 -6.24 14.35 -0.55
C GLU A 231 -5.57 15.04 0.63
N VAL A 232 -4.26 14.81 0.81
CA VAL A 232 -3.51 15.22 1.98
C VAL A 232 -2.57 16.38 1.62
N PHE A 233 -2.74 17.52 2.27
CA PHE A 233 -1.96 18.72 2.08
C PHE A 233 -0.89 18.82 3.16
N CYS A 234 0.32 18.36 2.87
CA CYS A 234 1.46 18.49 3.77
C CYS A 234 1.86 19.96 3.92
N PRO A 235 2.14 20.42 5.16
CA PRO A 235 2.40 21.84 5.43
C PRO A 235 3.69 22.32 4.79
N GLY A 236 3.65 23.55 4.22
CA GLY A 236 4.77 24.21 3.59
C GLY A 236 4.35 25.57 3.04
N ALA A 237 5.31 26.36 2.56
CA ALA A 237 5.03 27.61 1.85
C ALA A 237 4.14 27.36 0.61
N LYS A 238 4.41 26.24 -0.08
CA LYS A 238 3.52 25.64 -1.06
C LYS A 238 3.22 24.21 -0.59
N PRO A 239 1.96 23.91 -0.22
CA PRO A 239 1.62 22.58 0.25
C PRO A 239 2.01 21.49 -0.77
N PHE A 240 2.68 20.44 -0.30
CA PHE A 240 2.91 19.23 -1.07
C PHE A 240 1.66 18.35 -0.94
N VAL A 241 1.07 17.96 -2.06
CA VAL A 241 -0.22 17.27 -2.10
C VAL A 241 -0.05 15.81 -2.44
N ILE A 242 -0.52 14.95 -1.55
CA ILE A 242 -0.61 13.50 -1.74
C ILE A 242 -2.07 13.14 -1.99
N TYR A 243 -2.33 12.37 -3.03
CA TYR A 243 -3.65 11.76 -3.26
C TYR A 243 -3.56 10.25 -3.16
N HIS A 244 -4.41 9.65 -2.33
CA HIS A 244 -4.47 8.22 -2.07
C HIS A 244 -5.89 7.71 -2.28
N THR A 245 -6.07 6.78 -3.22
CA THR A 245 -7.38 6.31 -3.64
C THR A 245 -7.91 5.15 -2.81
N GLY A 246 -7.07 4.51 -1.97
CA GLY A 246 -7.43 3.18 -1.47
C GLY A 246 -7.72 2.23 -2.64
N ASP A 247 -8.62 1.29 -2.44
CA ASP A 247 -8.95 0.21 -3.39
C ASP A 247 -10.10 0.56 -4.35
N THR A 248 -10.40 1.82 -4.56
CA THR A 248 -11.44 2.12 -5.55
C THR A 248 -11.01 1.65 -6.94
N ASN A 249 -11.83 0.85 -7.58
CA ASN A 249 -11.59 0.34 -8.93
C ASN A 249 -12.45 1.04 -9.99
N ARG A 250 -13.11 2.13 -9.63
CA ARG A 250 -13.97 2.89 -10.55
C ARG A 250 -13.25 4.12 -11.06
N ALA A 251 -12.91 4.13 -12.35
CA ALA A 251 -12.33 5.29 -13.02
C ALA A 251 -13.17 6.56 -12.82
N CYS A 252 -14.51 6.46 -12.81
CA CYS A 252 -15.42 7.57 -12.61
C CYS A 252 -15.31 8.21 -11.20
N GLN A 253 -14.76 7.53 -10.23
CA GLN A 253 -14.57 8.06 -8.87
C GLN A 253 -13.23 8.74 -8.69
N ILE A 254 -12.31 8.50 -9.59
CA ILE A 254 -11.04 9.21 -9.71
C ILE A 254 -11.19 10.42 -10.64
N GLU A 255 -12.28 10.49 -11.41
CA GLU A 255 -12.56 11.61 -12.27
C GLU A 255 -12.61 12.89 -11.46
N GLY A 256 -11.64 13.77 -11.66
CA GLY A 256 -11.32 15.07 -11.11
C GLY A 256 -12.30 15.83 -10.22
N LYS A 257 -13.52 15.32 -10.07
CA LYS A 257 -14.55 15.81 -9.14
C LYS A 257 -14.20 15.61 -7.68
N LEU A 258 -13.28 14.69 -7.38
CA LEU A 258 -12.86 14.36 -6.02
C LEU A 258 -11.61 15.11 -5.58
N LEU A 259 -10.87 15.70 -6.54
CA LEU A 259 -9.66 16.45 -6.25
C LEU A 259 -9.94 17.94 -6.24
N THR A 260 -9.32 18.63 -5.30
CA THR A 260 -9.36 20.09 -5.21
C THR A 260 -8.23 20.73 -6.01
N ARG A 261 -7.15 19.97 -6.31
CA ARG A 261 -6.00 20.39 -7.13
C ARG A 261 -5.19 19.21 -7.65
N GLU A 262 -4.28 19.47 -8.59
CA GLU A 262 -3.32 18.47 -9.07
C GLU A 262 -2.38 18.03 -7.96
N PRO A 263 -2.24 16.72 -7.69
CA PRO A 263 -1.36 16.21 -6.65
C PRO A 263 0.12 16.23 -7.09
N ASP A 264 1.00 16.39 -6.12
CA ASP A 264 2.44 16.19 -6.31
C ASP A 264 2.76 14.69 -6.37
N LEU A 265 2.05 13.88 -5.57
CA LEU A 265 2.21 12.44 -5.48
C LEU A 265 0.84 11.76 -5.49
N PHE A 266 0.67 10.78 -6.38
CA PHE A 266 -0.56 10.04 -6.54
C PHE A 266 -0.34 8.56 -6.29
N PHE A 267 -0.98 8.02 -5.24
CA PHE A 267 -1.07 6.61 -4.95
C PHE A 267 -2.36 6.04 -5.51
N ALA A 268 -2.23 5.24 -6.56
CA ALA A 268 -3.36 4.70 -7.27
C ALA A 268 -3.43 3.18 -7.18
N HIS A 269 -4.62 2.68 -6.94
CA HIS A 269 -4.91 1.24 -6.97
C HIS A 269 -4.73 0.69 -8.37
N CYS A 270 -3.90 -0.32 -8.54
CA CYS A 270 -3.58 -0.92 -9.84
C CYS A 270 -4.16 -2.33 -10.06
N ALA A 271 -5.09 -2.76 -9.20
CA ALA A 271 -5.69 -4.08 -9.32
C ALA A 271 -6.63 -4.22 -10.52
N ILE A 272 -7.00 -5.45 -10.79
CA ILE A 272 -7.80 -5.89 -11.93
C ILE A 272 -9.12 -5.12 -12.07
N GLY A 273 -9.43 -4.68 -13.28
CA GLY A 273 -10.69 -4.00 -13.62
C GLY A 273 -10.62 -2.48 -13.62
N PHE A 274 -9.46 -1.92 -13.34
CA PHE A 274 -9.20 -0.48 -13.38
C PHE A 274 -8.46 -0.10 -14.68
N SER A 275 -9.05 0.79 -15.49
CA SER A 275 -8.35 1.37 -16.65
C SER A 275 -7.35 2.43 -16.16
N PHE A 276 -6.31 1.95 -15.49
CA PHE A 276 -5.38 2.74 -14.72
C PHE A 276 -4.68 3.85 -15.52
N PRO A 277 -4.06 3.56 -16.69
CA PRO A 277 -3.36 4.59 -17.45
C PRO A 277 -4.29 5.69 -17.96
N GLU A 278 -5.51 5.33 -18.38
CA GLU A 278 -6.50 6.30 -18.87
C GLU A 278 -7.01 7.21 -17.75
N ALA A 279 -7.28 6.67 -16.57
CA ALA A 279 -7.67 7.45 -15.41
C ALA A 279 -6.56 8.41 -14.98
N CYS A 280 -5.29 7.97 -14.99
CA CYS A 280 -4.14 8.83 -14.70
C CYS A 280 -4.03 9.97 -15.70
N ARG A 281 -4.16 9.67 -17.01
CA ARG A 281 -4.06 10.69 -18.06
C ARG A 281 -5.18 11.72 -18.02
N ASN A 282 -6.41 11.25 -17.89
CA ASN A 282 -7.58 12.09 -18.11
C ASN A 282 -8.00 12.84 -16.84
N THR A 283 -7.55 12.40 -15.68
CA THR A 283 -8.19 12.77 -14.43
C THR A 283 -7.24 13.33 -13.38
N VAL A 284 -6.10 12.71 -13.12
CA VAL A 284 -5.33 13.04 -11.92
C VAL A 284 -4.05 13.83 -12.18
N ARG A 285 -3.44 13.77 -13.34
CA ARG A 285 -2.25 14.55 -13.76
C ARG A 285 -1.21 14.82 -12.67
N ALA A 286 -0.88 13.81 -11.86
CA ALA A 286 0.08 13.96 -10.79
C ALA A 286 1.50 14.21 -11.30
N LYS A 287 2.33 14.92 -10.51
CA LYS A 287 3.76 15.07 -10.85
C LYS A 287 4.51 13.75 -10.76
N LEU A 288 4.09 12.85 -9.84
CA LEU A 288 4.56 11.48 -9.73
C LEU A 288 3.37 10.55 -9.45
N THR A 289 3.17 9.56 -10.30
CA THR A 289 2.18 8.50 -10.12
C THR A 289 2.85 7.24 -9.61
N VAL A 290 2.34 6.68 -8.54
CA VAL A 290 2.86 5.48 -7.89
C VAL A 290 1.72 4.46 -7.81
N PRO A 291 1.71 3.46 -8.73
CA PRO A 291 0.78 2.36 -8.65
C PRO A 291 1.04 1.54 -7.38
N LEU A 292 0.02 1.32 -6.59
CA LEU A 292 0.04 0.46 -5.41
C LEU A 292 -0.99 -0.67 -5.54
N HIS A 293 -1.13 -1.49 -4.52
CA HIS A 293 -1.90 -2.73 -4.52
C HIS A 293 -1.35 -3.77 -5.50
N HIS A 294 -0.07 -3.72 -5.72
CA HIS A 294 0.67 -4.79 -6.38
C HIS A 294 1.33 -5.67 -5.32
N GLN A 295 1.55 -6.95 -5.64
CA GLN A 295 2.15 -7.93 -4.73
C GLN A 295 1.34 -8.18 -3.44
N GLU A 296 0.06 -8.06 -3.54
CA GLU A 296 -0.83 -8.43 -2.46
C GLU A 296 -0.84 -9.97 -2.35
N LEU A 297 -0.20 -10.48 -1.29
CA LEU A 297 0.06 -11.92 -1.11
C LEU A 297 -1.13 -12.66 -0.49
N GLY A 298 -2.11 -11.94 0.00
CA GLY A 298 -3.34 -12.51 0.56
C GLY A 298 -4.18 -13.25 -0.46
N HIS A 299 -4.07 -12.90 -1.73
CA HIS A 299 -4.84 -13.45 -2.83
C HIS A 299 -4.08 -14.46 -3.71
N LEU A 300 -2.87 -14.87 -3.31
CA LEU A 300 -2.13 -15.92 -4.02
C LEU A 300 -2.94 -17.22 -4.06
N GLY A 301 -3.16 -17.72 -5.27
CA GLY A 301 -3.95 -18.95 -5.52
C GLY A 301 -5.46 -18.72 -5.66
N GLY A 302 -5.95 -17.50 -5.51
CA GLY A 302 -7.34 -17.11 -5.76
C GLY A 302 -7.59 -16.60 -7.19
N ARG A 303 -8.82 -16.13 -7.44
CA ARG A 303 -9.19 -15.45 -8.70
C ARG A 303 -8.53 -14.07 -8.84
N TRP A 304 -8.11 -13.49 -7.76
CA TRP A 304 -7.41 -12.22 -7.69
C TRP A 304 -5.93 -12.51 -7.80
N ARG A 305 -5.30 -11.95 -8.80
CA ARG A 305 -3.86 -12.09 -9.00
C ARG A 305 -3.15 -10.92 -8.37
N CYS A 306 -2.12 -11.25 -7.63
CA CYS A 306 -1.08 -10.30 -7.34
C CYS A 306 -0.49 -9.80 -8.67
N VAL A 307 -0.48 -8.50 -8.88
CA VAL A 307 0.23 -7.89 -10.00
C VAL A 307 1.72 -8.12 -9.78
N GLY A 308 2.35 -8.88 -10.68
CA GLY A 308 3.75 -9.22 -10.54
C GLY A 308 4.68 -8.02 -10.64
N PHE A 309 5.84 -8.09 -10.00
CA PHE A 309 6.87 -7.04 -10.08
C PHE A 309 7.48 -6.90 -11.47
N HIS A 310 7.49 -7.97 -12.25
CA HIS A 310 8.39 -8.04 -13.41
C HIS A 310 7.75 -7.58 -14.71
N GLU A 311 6.60 -8.10 -15.06
CA GLU A 311 5.99 -7.82 -16.36
C GLU A 311 4.96 -6.71 -16.30
N GLU A 312 4.04 -6.79 -15.36
CA GLU A 312 2.96 -5.85 -15.20
C GLU A 312 3.44 -4.45 -14.75
N PRO A 313 4.32 -4.33 -13.75
CA PRO A 313 4.92 -3.04 -13.41
C PRO A 313 5.65 -2.39 -14.57
N ALA A 314 6.45 -3.16 -15.30
CA ALA A 314 7.17 -2.62 -16.45
C ALA A 314 6.21 -2.16 -17.56
N ARG A 315 5.09 -2.87 -17.75
CA ARG A 315 4.03 -2.48 -18.69
C ARG A 315 3.37 -1.17 -18.24
N ILE A 316 2.93 -1.10 -16.99
CA ILE A 316 2.28 0.11 -16.44
C ILE A 316 3.21 1.32 -16.52
N LEU A 317 4.48 1.17 -16.13
CA LEU A 317 5.45 2.27 -16.21
C LEU A 317 5.67 2.74 -17.65
N ARG A 318 5.74 1.82 -18.63
CA ARG A 318 5.83 2.19 -20.05
C ARG A 318 4.59 2.93 -20.50
N GLU A 319 3.39 2.40 -20.26
CA GLU A 319 2.13 3.02 -20.66
C GLU A 319 1.97 4.41 -20.06
N LEU A 320 2.32 4.62 -18.81
CA LEU A 320 2.31 5.95 -18.18
C LEU A 320 3.38 6.87 -18.80
N GLY A 321 4.58 6.35 -19.06
CA GLY A 321 5.65 7.08 -19.74
C GLY A 321 5.26 7.52 -21.16
N ASP A 322 4.63 6.63 -21.94
CA ASP A 322 4.12 6.93 -23.29
C ASP A 322 3.04 8.03 -23.27
N MET A 323 2.35 8.19 -22.17
CA MET A 323 1.40 9.28 -21.92
C MET A 323 2.06 10.58 -21.42
N GLY A 324 3.38 10.61 -21.26
CA GLY A 324 4.11 11.76 -20.71
C GLY A 324 3.98 11.92 -19.20
N LEU A 325 3.54 10.88 -18.48
CA LEU A 325 3.39 10.88 -17.02
C LEU A 325 4.63 10.29 -16.37
N LYS A 326 5.10 10.92 -15.28
CA LYS A 326 6.14 10.34 -14.45
C LYS A 326 5.52 9.28 -13.53
N ALA A 327 6.09 8.10 -13.56
CA ALA A 327 5.66 7.00 -12.70
C ALA A 327 6.86 6.28 -12.08
N ALA A 328 6.63 5.70 -10.89
CA ALA A 328 7.59 4.86 -10.20
C ALA A 328 6.87 3.72 -9.50
N MET A 329 7.48 2.53 -9.48
CA MET A 329 6.93 1.34 -8.83
C MET A 329 7.83 0.96 -7.66
N PRO A 330 7.42 1.27 -6.42
CA PRO A 330 8.19 0.90 -5.25
C PRO A 330 8.01 -0.58 -4.92
N VAL A 331 8.93 -1.10 -4.14
CA VAL A 331 8.78 -2.36 -3.39
C VAL A 331 8.83 -2.08 -1.90
N TRP A 332 8.43 -3.06 -1.08
CA TRP A 332 8.36 -2.89 0.38
C TRP A 332 9.69 -2.41 0.95
N GLY A 333 9.61 -1.37 1.74
CA GLY A 333 10.76 -0.70 2.35
C GLY A 333 11.41 0.39 1.49
N ASP A 334 10.94 0.63 0.26
CA ASP A 334 11.45 1.73 -0.55
C ASP A 334 11.05 3.08 0.02
N ARG A 335 11.99 4.02 -0.04
CA ARG A 335 11.70 5.43 0.08
C ARG A 335 11.33 5.98 -1.30
N ILE A 336 10.15 6.56 -1.41
CA ILE A 336 9.60 7.08 -2.67
C ILE A 336 10.11 8.51 -2.91
N ILE A 337 10.15 9.31 -1.83
CA ILE A 337 10.62 10.71 -1.82
C ILE A 337 11.55 10.94 -0.65
#